data_48bd373874d41ceb3a2bff266d16418a
#
_entry.id   48bd373874d41ceb3a2bff266d16418a
#
_cell.length_a   1.000
_cell.length_b   1.000
_cell.length_c   1.000
_cell.angle_alpha   90.00
_cell.angle_beta   90.00
_cell.angle_gamma   90.00
#
_symmetry.space_group_name_H-M   'P 1'
#
loop_
_entity.id
_entity.type
_entity.pdbx_description
1 polymer ?
#
loop_
_entity_poly.entity_id
_entity_poly.type
_entity_poly.pdbx_seq_one_letter_code
_entity_poly.pdbx_strand_id
1 'polypeptide(L)'
;MVFEHVEVLQSAASESLPRRLHLLGSGIERILDGERPDAIALERVFAQQNLPSVMGVAQISGVVMFLAAQRDIPVAMYTPNEVKAQVTGYGSAEKAQVTTMVTRLLGLAAPPRPADAADALALAITHVWHLGRGGAPDREGRSPAPGGETPAQRAWREAEARAGAKRGARG
;
A
#
# COMPACT_ATOMS: atom_id res chain seq x y z
N MET A 1 -6.92 3.31 -12.86
CA MET A 1 -6.13 3.77 -11.69
C MET A 1 -5.00 4.63 -12.24
N VAL A 2 -4.83 5.83 -11.72
CA VAL A 2 -3.77 6.76 -12.13
C VAL A 2 -2.84 6.93 -10.94
N PHE A 3 -1.53 6.96 -11.19
CA PHE A 3 -0.52 7.29 -10.19
C PHE A 3 -0.40 8.82 -10.11
N GLU A 4 -0.59 9.37 -8.91
CA GLU A 4 -0.52 10.81 -8.66
C GLU A 4 0.84 11.17 -8.02
N HIS A 5 1.12 10.61 -6.83
CA HIS A 5 2.27 11.02 -6.03
C HIS A 5 2.84 9.88 -5.19
N VAL A 6 4.14 9.90 -4.93
CA VAL A 6 4.82 9.11 -3.90
C VAL A 6 5.96 9.91 -3.30
N GLU A 7 6.05 9.94 -1.99
CA GLU A 7 7.11 10.61 -1.25
C GLU A 7 7.58 9.74 -0.09
N VAL A 8 8.86 9.83 0.24
CA VAL A 8 9.46 9.13 1.38
C VAL A 8 9.91 10.15 2.41
N LEU A 9 9.23 10.16 3.55
CA LEU A 9 9.58 10.99 4.68
C LEU A 9 10.62 10.29 5.54
N GLN A 10 11.65 11.01 5.95
CA GLN A 10 12.76 10.48 6.74
C GLN A 10 13.02 11.33 7.97
N SER A 11 13.52 10.69 9.03
CA SER A 11 14.02 11.33 10.22
C SER A 11 15.35 10.71 10.61
N ALA A 12 16.29 11.51 11.13
CA ALA A 12 17.59 10.98 11.58
C ALA A 12 17.39 10.02 12.77
N ALA A 13 18.12 8.89 12.76
CA ALA A 13 18.07 7.92 13.85
C ALA A 13 18.62 8.48 15.17
N SER A 14 19.47 9.52 15.11
CA SER A 14 20.03 10.21 16.26
C SER A 14 19.05 11.16 16.97
N GLU A 15 17.95 11.51 16.31
CA GLU A 15 16.94 12.38 16.91
C GLU A 15 16.11 11.65 17.98
N SER A 16 15.65 12.39 18.98
CA SER A 16 14.75 11.87 19.99
C SER A 16 13.42 11.43 19.38
N LEU A 17 12.76 10.44 19.98
CA LEU A 17 11.49 9.93 19.47
C LEU A 17 10.42 11.03 19.27
N PRO A 18 10.18 11.96 20.24
CA PRO A 18 9.21 13.03 20.02
C PRO A 18 9.56 13.91 18.81
N ARG A 19 10.86 14.21 18.62
CA ARG A 19 11.31 15.00 17.47
C ARG A 19 11.10 14.28 16.15
N ARG A 20 11.38 12.97 16.10
CA ARG A 20 11.13 12.13 14.92
C ARG A 20 9.66 12.08 14.56
N LEU A 21 8.78 11.86 15.55
CA LEU A 21 7.33 11.84 15.34
C LEU A 21 6.81 13.20 14.87
N HIS A 22 7.34 14.29 15.40
CA HIS A 22 6.99 15.63 14.94
C HIS A 22 7.39 15.86 13.48
N LEU A 23 8.62 15.54 13.10
CA LEU A 23 9.11 15.72 11.73
C LEU A 23 8.30 14.90 10.72
N LEU A 24 8.06 13.61 11.02
CA LEU A 24 7.27 12.73 10.15
C LEU A 24 5.80 13.14 10.12
N GLY A 25 5.21 13.48 11.28
CA GLY A 25 3.83 13.94 11.38
C GLY A 25 3.58 15.22 10.58
N SER A 26 4.46 16.22 10.69
CA SER A 26 4.36 17.46 9.91
C SER A 26 4.51 17.21 8.39
N GLY A 27 5.34 16.25 8.00
CA GLY A 27 5.46 15.84 6.59
C GLY A 27 4.17 15.18 6.09
N ILE A 28 3.57 14.29 6.89
CA ILE A 28 2.29 13.65 6.57
C ILE A 28 1.18 14.70 6.50
N GLU A 29 1.12 15.61 7.46
CA GLU A 29 0.13 16.70 7.48
C GLU A 29 0.18 17.52 6.19
N ARG A 30 1.37 17.93 5.76
CA ARG A 30 1.57 18.64 4.50
C ARG A 30 1.06 17.85 3.29
N ILE A 31 1.29 16.53 3.24
CA ILE A 31 0.79 15.66 2.17
C ILE A 31 -0.75 15.62 2.21
N LEU A 32 -1.35 15.40 3.38
CA LEU A 32 -2.81 15.34 3.51
C LEU A 32 -3.48 16.65 3.10
N ASP A 33 -2.88 17.78 3.41
CA ASP A 33 -3.42 19.11 3.07
C ASP A 33 -3.24 19.43 1.57
N GLY A 34 -2.15 18.95 0.95
CA GLY A 34 -1.87 19.13 -0.46
C GLY A 34 -2.68 18.22 -1.35
N GLU A 35 -2.65 16.91 -1.07
CA GLU A 35 -3.28 15.89 -1.92
C GLU A 35 -4.77 15.67 -1.61
N ARG A 36 -5.24 16.01 -0.40
CA ARG A 36 -6.63 15.89 0.06
C ARG A 36 -7.25 14.53 -0.26
N PRO A 37 -6.66 13.43 0.23
CA PRO A 37 -7.13 12.10 -0.11
C PRO A 37 -8.51 11.82 0.49
N ASP A 38 -9.34 11.07 -0.23
CA ASP A 38 -10.66 10.62 0.24
C ASP A 38 -10.57 9.48 1.27
N ALA A 39 -9.44 8.78 1.34
CA ALA A 39 -9.20 7.69 2.29
C ALA A 39 -7.70 7.47 2.49
N ILE A 40 -7.35 6.87 3.64
CA ILE A 40 -5.98 6.47 3.97
C ILE A 40 -5.94 4.95 4.17
N ALA A 41 -4.94 4.31 3.59
CA ALA A 41 -4.63 2.92 3.86
C ALA A 41 -3.35 2.81 4.71
N LEU A 42 -3.41 2.05 5.80
CA LEU A 42 -2.29 1.77 6.68
C LEU A 42 -1.97 0.28 6.74
N GLU A 43 -0.71 -0.05 6.91
CA GLU A 43 -0.31 -1.42 7.22
C GLU A 43 -0.66 -1.74 8.67
N ARG A 44 -1.29 -2.90 8.88
CA ARG A 44 -1.60 -3.42 10.22
C ARG A 44 -0.33 -4.05 10.81
N VAL A 45 0.12 -3.51 11.92
CA VAL A 45 1.31 -3.98 12.63
C VAL A 45 0.94 -5.14 13.56
N PHE A 46 1.72 -6.24 13.50
CA PHE A 46 1.62 -7.36 14.42
C PHE A 46 2.87 -7.46 15.28
N ALA A 47 2.68 -7.62 16.59
CA ALA A 47 3.74 -7.75 17.58
C ALA A 47 4.33 -9.18 17.60
N GLN A 48 4.82 -9.71 16.47
CA GLN A 48 5.37 -11.07 16.44
C GLN A 48 6.89 -11.14 16.46
N GLN A 49 7.61 -10.13 15.98
CA GLN A 49 9.09 -10.11 15.99
C GLN A 49 9.60 -8.67 16.04
N ASN A 50 10.74 -8.44 16.71
CA ASN A 50 11.42 -7.14 16.78
C ASN A 50 10.55 -5.99 17.36
N LEU A 51 10.17 -6.09 18.62
CA LEU A 51 9.37 -5.11 19.36
C LEU A 51 9.79 -3.63 19.15
N PRO A 52 11.08 -3.24 19.16
CA PRO A 52 11.46 -1.84 18.94
C PRO A 52 11.00 -1.27 17.58
N SER A 53 11.11 -2.05 16.51
CA SER A 53 10.65 -1.62 15.18
C SER A 53 9.13 -1.53 15.11
N VAL A 54 8.44 -2.52 15.69
CA VAL A 54 6.97 -2.55 15.79
C VAL A 54 6.44 -1.35 16.55
N MET A 55 7.06 -0.99 17.67
CA MET A 55 6.66 0.18 18.47
C MET A 55 6.81 1.48 17.68
N GLY A 56 7.90 1.67 16.93
CA GLY A 56 8.09 2.86 16.09
C GLY A 56 7.00 2.99 15.01
N VAL A 57 6.67 1.89 14.34
CA VAL A 57 5.61 1.88 13.32
C VAL A 57 4.24 2.13 13.97
N ALA A 58 3.94 1.52 15.11
CA ALA A 58 2.67 1.74 15.81
C ALA A 58 2.51 3.21 16.25
N GLN A 59 3.57 3.85 16.72
CA GLN A 59 3.55 5.25 17.13
C GLN A 59 3.27 6.18 15.97
N ILE A 60 3.95 6.02 14.82
CA ILE A 60 3.68 6.85 13.65
C ILE A 60 2.30 6.55 13.04
N SER A 61 1.83 5.31 13.06
CA SER A 61 0.47 4.96 12.66
C SER A 61 -0.58 5.68 13.51
N GLY A 62 -0.34 5.81 14.83
CA GLY A 62 -1.18 6.60 15.72
C GLY A 62 -1.23 8.10 15.33
N VAL A 63 -0.10 8.68 14.93
CA VAL A 63 -0.05 10.05 14.41
C VAL A 63 -0.85 10.18 13.13
N VAL A 64 -0.72 9.25 12.18
CA VAL A 64 -1.51 9.25 10.94
C VAL A 64 -3.01 9.16 11.23
N MET A 65 -3.43 8.25 12.11
CA MET A 65 -4.84 8.11 12.49
C MET A 65 -5.39 9.38 13.16
N PHE A 66 -4.59 10.03 13.99
CA PHE A 66 -4.97 11.31 14.62
C PHE A 66 -5.17 12.42 13.57
N LEU A 67 -4.21 12.58 12.65
CA LEU A 67 -4.28 13.57 11.57
C LEU A 67 -5.44 13.30 10.59
N ALA A 68 -5.74 12.03 10.32
CA ALA A 68 -6.88 11.60 9.52
C ALA A 68 -8.21 11.96 10.18
N ALA A 69 -8.33 11.66 11.49
CA ALA A 69 -9.53 11.98 12.27
C ALA A 69 -9.82 13.49 12.33
N GLN A 70 -8.78 14.32 12.44
CA GLN A 70 -8.93 15.78 12.38
C GLN A 70 -9.50 16.31 11.07
N ARG A 71 -9.42 15.50 9.99
CA ARG A 71 -9.85 15.85 8.62
C ARG A 71 -11.05 15.03 8.14
N ASP A 72 -11.65 14.23 9.04
CA ASP A 72 -12.75 13.31 8.73
C ASP A 72 -12.39 12.31 7.59
N ILE A 73 -11.10 12.00 7.42
CA ILE A 73 -10.63 11.05 6.41
C ILE A 73 -10.71 9.63 6.97
N PRO A 74 -11.44 8.70 6.33
CA PRO A 74 -11.52 7.31 6.76
C PRO A 74 -10.17 6.60 6.62
N VAL A 75 -9.84 5.75 7.60
CA VAL A 75 -8.62 4.94 7.60
C VAL A 75 -8.97 3.46 7.52
N ALA A 76 -8.38 2.76 6.54
CA ALA A 76 -8.45 1.31 6.41
C ALA A 76 -7.10 0.68 6.75
N MET A 77 -7.13 -0.51 7.38
CA MET A 77 -5.90 -1.21 7.78
C MET A 77 -5.82 -2.59 7.10
N TYR A 78 -4.67 -2.91 6.54
CA TYR A 78 -4.41 -4.15 5.82
C TYR A 78 -3.18 -4.87 6.37
N THR A 79 -3.23 -6.18 6.41
CA THR A 79 -2.05 -7.00 6.73
C THR A 79 -1.12 -7.11 5.53
N PRO A 80 0.19 -7.35 5.72
CA PRO A 80 1.12 -7.60 4.62
C PRO A 80 0.67 -8.73 3.69
N ASN A 81 0.10 -9.80 4.25
CA ASN A 81 -0.37 -10.94 3.47
C ASN A 81 -1.60 -10.60 2.61
N GLU A 82 -2.52 -9.78 3.13
CA GLU A 82 -3.66 -9.27 2.34
C GLU A 82 -3.18 -8.42 1.17
N VAL A 83 -2.24 -7.50 1.40
CA VAL A 83 -1.66 -6.66 0.36
C VAL A 83 -0.99 -7.51 -0.72
N LYS A 84 -0.14 -8.47 -0.32
CA LYS A 84 0.51 -9.39 -1.24
C LYS A 84 -0.50 -10.20 -2.07
N ALA A 85 -1.49 -10.79 -1.40
CA ALA A 85 -2.53 -11.57 -2.07
C ALA A 85 -3.34 -10.74 -3.06
N GLN A 86 -3.68 -9.51 -2.71
CA GLN A 86 -4.42 -8.61 -3.59
C GLN A 86 -3.60 -8.19 -4.82
N VAL A 87 -2.34 -7.80 -4.63
CA VAL A 87 -1.52 -7.24 -5.70
C VAL A 87 -0.95 -8.34 -6.63
N THR A 88 -0.58 -9.50 -6.08
CA THR A 88 0.07 -10.57 -6.87
C THR A 88 -0.77 -11.82 -7.07
N GLY A 89 -1.87 -11.96 -6.33
CA GLY A 89 -2.66 -13.19 -6.26
C GLY A 89 -2.15 -14.22 -5.22
N TYR A 90 -1.00 -13.98 -4.57
CA TYR A 90 -0.36 -14.89 -3.61
C TYR A 90 0.03 -14.15 -2.33
N GLY A 91 -0.49 -14.59 -1.18
CA GLY A 91 -0.17 -14.00 0.13
C GLY A 91 1.29 -14.20 0.57
N SER A 92 1.99 -15.18 -0.01
CA SER A 92 3.41 -15.47 0.23
C SER A 92 4.36 -14.87 -0.82
N ALA A 93 3.88 -13.97 -1.68
CA ALA A 93 4.69 -13.34 -2.71
C ALA A 93 5.93 -12.63 -2.12
N GLU A 94 7.03 -12.72 -2.84
CA GLU A 94 8.26 -12.01 -2.49
C GLU A 94 8.17 -10.51 -2.84
N LYS A 95 8.97 -9.67 -2.15
CA LYS A 95 9.00 -8.23 -2.39
C LYS A 95 9.25 -7.86 -3.86
N ALA A 96 10.13 -8.59 -4.55
CA ALA A 96 10.41 -8.36 -5.97
C ALA A 96 9.18 -8.56 -6.86
N GLN A 97 8.34 -9.55 -6.54
CA GLN A 97 7.09 -9.80 -7.27
C GLN A 97 6.08 -8.68 -7.04
N VAL A 98 5.92 -8.24 -5.78
CA VAL A 98 5.05 -7.09 -5.43
C VAL A 98 5.50 -5.84 -6.19
N THR A 99 6.80 -5.50 -6.14
CA THR A 99 7.37 -4.33 -6.84
C THR A 99 7.11 -4.41 -8.35
N THR A 100 7.31 -5.59 -8.97
CA THR A 100 7.05 -5.79 -10.39
C THR A 100 5.58 -5.56 -10.74
N MET A 101 4.66 -6.07 -9.90
CA MET A 101 3.22 -5.89 -10.12
C MET A 101 2.79 -4.44 -9.96
N VAL A 102 3.25 -3.76 -8.91
CA VAL A 102 3.01 -2.32 -8.69
C VAL A 102 3.45 -1.50 -9.90
N THR A 103 4.69 -1.73 -10.38
CA THR A 103 5.24 -1.05 -11.56
C THR A 103 4.35 -1.21 -12.78
N ARG A 104 3.86 -2.44 -13.03
CA ARG A 104 2.98 -2.75 -14.17
C ARG A 104 1.59 -2.15 -14.03
N LEU A 105 0.98 -2.28 -12.84
CA LEU A 105 -0.39 -1.83 -12.57
C LEU A 105 -0.53 -0.30 -12.68
N LEU A 106 0.50 0.42 -12.27
CA LEU A 106 0.55 1.88 -12.34
C LEU A 106 1.18 2.41 -13.63
N GLY A 107 1.68 1.52 -14.52
CA GLY A 107 2.34 1.92 -15.78
C GLY A 107 3.63 2.72 -15.58
N LEU A 108 4.35 2.48 -14.47
CA LEU A 108 5.57 3.22 -14.16
C LEU A 108 6.70 2.83 -15.12
N ALA A 109 7.52 3.82 -15.51
CA ALA A 109 8.67 3.61 -16.39
C ALA A 109 9.81 2.79 -15.73
N ALA A 110 9.88 2.83 -14.39
CA ALA A 110 10.85 2.10 -13.59
C ALA A 110 10.25 1.69 -12.24
N PRO A 111 10.80 0.65 -11.57
CA PRO A 111 10.36 0.27 -10.23
C PRO A 111 10.49 1.42 -9.23
N PRO A 112 9.51 1.61 -8.32
CA PRO A 112 9.57 2.63 -7.29
C PRO A 112 10.79 2.44 -6.38
N ARG A 113 11.39 3.53 -5.96
CA ARG A 113 12.52 3.52 -5.03
C ARG A 113 12.31 4.57 -3.93
N PRO A 114 12.74 4.29 -2.68
CA PRO A 114 13.23 2.99 -2.16
C PRO A 114 12.14 1.90 -2.16
N ALA A 115 12.48 0.67 -1.70
CA ALA A 115 11.55 -0.47 -1.67
C ALA A 115 10.25 -0.16 -0.91
N ASP A 116 10.33 0.63 0.17
CA ASP A 116 9.17 1.03 0.96
C ASP A 116 8.13 1.84 0.16
N ALA A 117 8.57 2.56 -0.89
CA ALA A 117 7.65 3.24 -1.80
C ALA A 117 6.78 2.23 -2.58
N ALA A 118 7.33 1.08 -2.96
CA ALA A 118 6.57 0.02 -3.62
C ALA A 118 5.56 -0.63 -2.66
N ASP A 119 5.93 -0.82 -1.39
CA ASP A 119 5.05 -1.37 -0.36
C ASP A 119 3.86 -0.41 -0.10
N ALA A 120 4.12 0.91 0.00
CA ALA A 120 3.08 1.92 0.16
C ALA A 120 2.12 1.99 -1.05
N LEU A 121 2.65 1.93 -2.26
CA LEU A 121 1.82 1.89 -3.47
C LEU A 121 1.00 0.60 -3.57
N ALA A 122 1.53 -0.55 -3.17
CA ALA A 122 0.80 -1.81 -3.11
C ALA A 122 -0.39 -1.72 -2.14
N LEU A 123 -0.19 -1.07 -1.00
CA LEU A 123 -1.22 -0.81 0.00
C LEU A 123 -2.34 0.08 -0.56
N ALA A 124 -1.99 1.18 -1.23
CA ALA A 124 -2.94 2.07 -1.88
C ALA A 124 -3.75 1.35 -2.98
N ILE A 125 -3.09 0.56 -3.85
CA ILE A 125 -3.74 -0.26 -4.88
C ILE A 125 -4.76 -1.22 -4.24
N THR A 126 -4.36 -1.88 -3.15
CA THR A 126 -5.24 -2.80 -2.41
C THR A 126 -6.50 -2.10 -1.95
N HIS A 127 -6.37 -0.91 -1.38
CA HIS A 127 -7.51 -0.13 -0.89
C HIS A 127 -8.45 0.30 -2.02
N VAL A 128 -7.93 0.84 -3.11
CA VAL A 128 -8.72 1.23 -4.29
C VAL A 128 -9.54 0.05 -4.84
N TRP A 129 -8.95 -1.15 -4.88
CA TRP A 129 -9.68 -2.34 -5.32
C TRP A 129 -10.76 -2.82 -4.35
N HIS A 130 -10.57 -2.61 -3.04
CA HIS A 130 -11.61 -2.87 -2.04
C HIS A 130 -12.81 -1.93 -2.22
N LEU A 131 -12.57 -0.64 -2.42
CA LEU A 131 -13.64 0.34 -2.69
C LEU A 131 -14.43 -0.01 -3.95
N GLY A 132 -13.75 -0.40 -5.04
CA GLY A 132 -14.39 -0.77 -6.30
C GLY A 132 -15.26 -2.04 -6.24
N ARG A 133 -15.15 -2.84 -5.17
CA ARG A 133 -15.98 -4.05 -4.93
C ARG A 133 -17.21 -3.80 -4.04
N GLY A 134 -17.53 -2.54 -3.72
CA GLY A 134 -18.64 -2.21 -2.83
C GLY A 134 -18.40 -2.55 -1.36
N GLY A 135 -17.14 -2.81 -1.00
CA GLY A 135 -16.74 -3.01 0.39
C GLY A 135 -16.56 -1.68 1.09
N ALA A 136 -17.46 -1.34 2.01
CA ALA A 136 -17.13 -0.35 3.02
C ALA A 136 -15.86 -0.83 3.76
N PRO A 137 -14.96 0.07 4.21
CA PRO A 137 -13.80 -0.32 4.98
C PRO A 137 -14.27 -1.10 6.22
N ASP A 138 -13.92 -2.40 6.27
CA ASP A 138 -14.29 -3.26 7.39
C ASP A 138 -13.67 -2.66 8.66
N ARG A 139 -14.54 -2.17 9.53
CA ARG A 139 -14.17 -1.69 10.87
C ARG A 139 -13.72 -2.85 11.78
N GLU A 140 -13.90 -4.09 11.35
CA GLU A 140 -13.49 -5.30 12.09
C GLU A 140 -13.13 -6.42 11.09
N GLY A 141 -11.86 -6.75 11.06
CA GLY A 141 -11.11 -7.80 10.38
C GLY A 141 -11.82 -9.08 9.92
N ARG A 142 -12.64 -9.01 8.91
CA ARG A 142 -13.25 -10.16 8.26
C ARG A 142 -12.54 -10.42 6.93
N SER A 143 -11.83 -11.54 6.82
CA SER A 143 -11.26 -11.99 5.56
C SER A 143 -12.35 -12.22 4.51
N PRO A 144 -12.16 -11.78 3.24
CA PRO A 144 -13.12 -12.07 2.17
C PRO A 144 -13.22 -13.59 1.94
N ALA A 145 -14.44 -14.05 1.66
CA ALA A 145 -14.71 -15.45 1.35
C ALA A 145 -13.91 -15.92 0.11
N PRO A 146 -13.43 -17.19 0.08
CA PRO A 146 -12.73 -17.74 -1.07
C PRO A 146 -13.74 -18.02 -2.19
N GLY A 147 -13.63 -17.34 -3.31
CA GLY A 147 -14.43 -17.64 -4.50
C GLY A 147 -14.47 -16.50 -5.52
N GLY A 148 -13.52 -16.47 -6.42
CA GLY A 148 -13.49 -15.59 -7.59
C GLY A 148 -12.09 -15.13 -7.96
N GLU A 149 -11.84 -14.97 -9.27
CA GLU A 149 -10.58 -14.44 -9.77
C GLU A 149 -10.35 -13.02 -9.25
N THR A 150 -9.21 -12.77 -8.58
CA THR A 150 -8.86 -11.44 -8.07
C THR A 150 -8.56 -10.48 -9.24
N PRO A 151 -8.69 -9.14 -9.05
CA PRO A 151 -8.28 -8.17 -10.08
C PRO A 151 -6.83 -8.34 -10.51
N ALA A 152 -5.94 -8.76 -9.59
CA ALA A 152 -4.55 -9.06 -9.89
C ALA A 152 -4.43 -10.29 -10.81
N GLN A 153 -5.14 -11.37 -10.54
CA GLN A 153 -5.14 -12.55 -11.39
C GLN A 153 -5.67 -12.24 -12.80
N ARG A 154 -6.69 -11.39 -12.89
CA ARG A 154 -7.23 -10.91 -14.16
C ARG A 154 -6.20 -10.05 -14.91
N ALA A 155 -5.60 -9.08 -14.24
CA ALA A 155 -4.57 -8.22 -14.82
C ALA A 155 -3.32 -9.01 -15.27
N TRP A 156 -2.93 -10.02 -14.49
CA TRP A 156 -1.86 -10.94 -14.85
C TRP A 156 -2.19 -11.71 -16.13
N ARG A 157 -3.35 -12.34 -16.20
CA ARG A 157 -3.80 -13.10 -17.37
C ARG A 157 -3.89 -12.24 -18.63
N GLU A 158 -4.41 -11.01 -18.49
CA GLU A 158 -4.46 -10.06 -19.62
C GLU A 158 -3.06 -9.65 -20.07
N ALA A 159 -2.12 -9.45 -19.14
CA ALA A 159 -0.73 -9.12 -19.45
C ALA A 159 -0.01 -10.29 -20.16
N GLU A 160 -0.23 -11.53 -19.72
CA GLU A 160 0.30 -12.73 -20.39
C GLU A 160 -0.28 -12.91 -21.78
N ALA A 161 -1.58 -12.71 -21.97
CA ALA A 161 -2.24 -12.79 -23.27
C ALA A 161 -1.66 -11.76 -24.26
N ARG A 162 -1.41 -10.52 -23.80
CA ARG A 162 -0.75 -9.48 -24.62
C ARG A 162 0.70 -9.81 -24.95
N ALA A 163 1.43 -10.41 -24.00
CA ALA A 163 2.82 -10.82 -24.22
C ALA A 163 2.92 -12.02 -25.20
N GLY A 164 1.98 -12.97 -25.10
CA GLY A 164 1.86 -14.11 -26.00
C GLY A 164 1.53 -13.69 -27.44
N ALA A 165 0.59 -12.74 -27.61
CA ALA A 165 0.22 -12.22 -28.93
C ALA A 165 1.40 -11.50 -29.64
N LYS A 166 2.28 -10.81 -28.87
CA LYS A 166 3.48 -10.18 -29.43
C LYS A 166 4.57 -11.18 -29.86
N ARG A 167 4.61 -12.38 -29.27
CA ARG A 167 5.56 -13.44 -29.68
C ARG A 167 5.09 -14.18 -30.93
N GLY A 168 3.78 -14.39 -31.10
CA GLY A 168 3.20 -15.01 -32.26
C GLY A 168 3.21 -14.16 -33.54
N ALA A 169 3.38 -12.84 -33.43
CA ALA A 169 3.46 -11.92 -34.59
C ALA A 169 4.88 -11.69 -35.13
N ARG A 170 5.90 -12.38 -34.60
CA ARG A 170 7.32 -12.28 -35.00
C ARG A 170 7.91 -13.61 -35.49
N GLY A 171 7.07 -14.61 -35.77
CA GLY A 171 7.44 -15.89 -36.37
C GLY A 171 7.10 -15.99 -37.87
#